data_5e72eeeab8e4745ae18828240b38a553
#
_entry.id   5e72eeeab8e4745ae18828240b38a553
#
_cell.length_a   1.000
_cell.length_b   1.000
_cell.length_c   1.000
_cell.angle_alpha   90.00
_cell.angle_beta   90.00
_cell.angle_gamma   90.00
#
_symmetry.space_group_name_H-M   'P 1'
#
loop_
_entity.id
_entity.type
_entity.pdbx_description
1 polymer ?
#
loop_
_entity_poly.entity_id
_entity_poly.type
_entity_poly.pdbx_seq_one_letter_code
_entity_poly.pdbx_strand_id
1 'polypeptide(L)'
;MDSLRFEDAALYLRVKRMEVLASNIANADTPGYQAKDIDFKAALEETQRQMLTVQSTNKSHLGNIAPTSIDPQIAFRPVSKNAMDRNTVDLDQERASFTANAIRTQFAMNQAVDEYVEMGQMLSKLV
;
A
#
# COMPACT_ATOMS: atom_id res chain seq x y z
N MET A 1 -15.10 1.41 -16.04
CA MET A 1 -14.75 0.32 -15.10
C MET A 1 -13.25 0.29 -14.99
N ASP A 2 -12.75 0.92 -13.96
CA ASP A 2 -11.33 1.24 -13.85
C ASP A 2 -10.61 0.01 -13.33
N SER A 3 -9.93 -0.69 -14.24
CA SER A 3 -8.92 -1.65 -13.82
C SER A 3 -7.84 -0.84 -13.12
N LEU A 4 -7.80 -0.94 -11.79
CA LEU A 4 -6.72 -0.33 -11.01
C LEU A 4 -5.41 -0.86 -11.60
N ARG A 5 -4.57 0.05 -12.05
CA ARG A 5 -3.26 -0.34 -12.59
C ARG A 5 -2.35 -0.71 -11.43
N PHE A 6 -1.36 -1.55 -11.72
CA PHE A 6 -0.41 -2.01 -10.69
C PHE A 6 0.29 -0.85 -9.98
N GLU A 7 0.63 0.20 -10.71
CA GLU A 7 1.27 1.42 -10.20
C GLU A 7 0.36 2.18 -9.26
N ASP A 8 -0.93 2.30 -9.59
CA ASP A 8 -1.93 2.96 -8.75
C ASP A 8 -2.13 2.17 -7.45
N ALA A 9 -2.14 0.85 -7.53
CA ALA A 9 -2.22 -0.03 -6.37
C ALA A 9 -0.99 0.10 -5.46
N ALA A 10 0.20 0.12 -6.06
CA ALA A 10 1.45 0.32 -5.33
C ALA A 10 1.48 1.68 -4.63
N LEU A 11 1.03 2.73 -5.31
CA LEU A 11 0.93 4.07 -4.74
C LEU A 11 -0.07 4.10 -3.56
N TYR A 12 -1.25 3.50 -3.74
CA TYR A 12 -2.26 3.40 -2.68
C TYR A 12 -1.71 2.70 -1.43
N LEU A 13 -1.06 1.56 -1.59
CA LEU A 13 -0.44 0.82 -0.48
C LEU A 13 0.65 1.61 0.24
N ARG A 14 1.44 2.41 -0.50
CA ARG A 14 2.46 3.30 0.11
C ARG A 14 1.84 4.41 0.93
N VAL A 15 0.75 5.01 0.44
CA VAL A 15 0.00 6.04 1.18
C VAL A 15 -0.60 5.44 2.44
N LYS A 16 -1.20 4.26 2.35
CA LYS A 16 -1.75 3.53 3.51
C LYS A 16 -0.66 3.20 4.55
N ARG A 17 0.51 2.78 4.10
CA ARG A 17 1.65 2.55 5.00
C ARG A 17 2.09 3.83 5.69
N MET A 18 2.08 4.97 4.98
CA MET A 18 2.42 6.27 5.56
C MET A 18 1.44 6.66 6.68
N GLU A 19 0.14 6.42 6.51
CA GLU A 19 -0.88 6.63 7.54
C GLU A 19 -0.61 5.79 8.79
N VAL A 20 -0.27 4.52 8.62
CA VAL A 20 0.05 3.60 9.73
C VAL A 20 1.31 4.05 10.48
N LEU A 21 2.38 4.40 9.76
CA LEU A 21 3.63 4.87 10.36
C LEU A 21 3.44 6.22 11.08
N ALA A 22 2.64 7.13 10.52
CA ALA A 22 2.28 8.38 11.18
C ALA A 22 1.48 8.14 12.47
N SER A 23 0.57 7.18 12.46
CA SER A 23 -0.18 6.77 13.66
C SER A 23 0.74 6.19 14.74
N ASN A 24 1.75 5.38 14.36
CA ASN A 24 2.74 4.87 15.31
C ASN A 24 3.53 6.02 15.95
N ILE A 25 4.01 6.97 15.14
CA ILE A 25 4.76 8.15 15.62
C ILE A 25 3.90 8.98 16.57
N ALA A 26 2.63 9.24 16.22
CA ALA A 26 1.72 10.02 17.04
C ALA A 26 1.43 9.36 18.41
N ASN A 27 1.50 8.02 18.48
CA ASN A 27 1.24 7.23 19.68
C ASN A 27 2.53 6.73 20.38
N ALA A 28 3.68 7.31 20.07
CA ALA A 28 4.96 6.89 20.65
C ALA A 28 4.99 7.02 22.18
N ASP A 29 4.23 7.98 22.74
CA ASP A 29 4.11 8.22 24.18
C ASP A 29 2.83 7.63 24.79
N THR A 30 2.02 6.90 24.03
CA THR A 30 0.79 6.28 24.51
C THR A 30 1.09 4.95 25.20
N PRO A 31 0.84 4.81 26.52
CA PRO A 31 1.10 3.55 27.22
C PRO A 31 0.32 2.37 26.62
N GLY A 32 0.98 1.24 26.46
CA GLY A 32 0.37 0.02 25.93
C GLY A 32 0.07 0.03 24.43
N TYR A 33 0.47 1.08 23.69
CA TYR A 33 0.27 1.12 22.25
C TYR A 33 1.16 0.10 21.53
N GLN A 34 0.55 -0.65 20.64
CA GLN A 34 1.25 -1.63 19.81
C GLN A 34 1.45 -1.08 18.40
N ALA A 35 2.72 -0.94 18.01
CA ALA A 35 3.10 -0.49 16.67
C ALA A 35 2.55 -1.45 15.60
N LYS A 36 2.05 -0.87 14.52
CA LYS A 36 1.48 -1.57 13.37
C LYS A 36 2.35 -1.35 12.15
N ASP A 37 2.31 -2.25 11.21
CA ASP A 37 2.88 -2.06 9.88
C ASP A 37 2.07 -2.84 8.84
N ILE A 38 2.26 -2.49 7.57
CA ILE A 38 1.70 -3.20 6.43
C ILE A 38 2.81 -4.03 5.80
N ASP A 39 2.57 -5.33 5.61
CA ASP A 39 3.42 -6.13 4.74
C ASP A 39 3.18 -5.73 3.28
N PHE A 40 3.96 -4.74 2.85
CA PHE A 40 3.85 -4.17 1.52
C PHE A 40 4.03 -5.21 0.42
N LYS A 41 4.97 -6.13 0.61
CA LYS A 41 5.25 -7.17 -0.40
C LYS A 41 4.06 -8.12 -0.55
N ALA A 42 3.56 -8.66 0.56
CA ALA A 42 2.41 -9.56 0.54
C ALA A 42 1.15 -8.87 -0.01
N ALA A 43 0.91 -7.61 0.38
CA ALA A 43 -0.23 -6.83 -0.12
C ALA A 43 -0.14 -6.57 -1.63
N LEU A 44 1.06 -6.28 -2.14
CA LEU A 44 1.27 -6.05 -3.56
C LEU A 44 1.15 -7.34 -4.38
N GLU A 45 1.69 -8.45 -3.90
CA GLU A 45 1.55 -9.77 -4.53
C GLU A 45 0.08 -10.20 -4.60
N GLU A 46 -0.69 -9.97 -3.55
CA GLU A 46 -2.13 -10.28 -3.54
C GLU A 46 -2.89 -9.40 -4.54
N THR A 47 -2.59 -8.11 -4.60
CA THR A 47 -3.17 -7.20 -5.59
C THR A 47 -2.86 -7.65 -7.02
N GLN A 48 -1.61 -8.01 -7.29
CA GLN A 48 -1.19 -8.51 -8.60
C GLN A 48 -1.92 -9.81 -8.97
N ARG A 49 -2.10 -10.71 -8.01
CA ARG A 49 -2.87 -11.95 -8.22
C ARG A 49 -4.31 -11.67 -8.56
N GLN A 50 -4.94 -10.69 -7.92
CA GLN A 50 -6.31 -10.28 -8.19
C GLN A 50 -6.46 -9.65 -9.59
N MET A 51 -5.46 -8.87 -10.03
CA MET A 51 -5.44 -8.27 -11.38
C MET A 51 -5.28 -9.32 -12.49
N LEU A 52 -4.59 -10.42 -12.20
CA LEU A 52 -4.35 -11.52 -13.15
C LEU A 52 -5.52 -12.51 -13.23
N THR A 53 -6.55 -12.36 -12.41
CA THR A 53 -7.76 -13.21 -12.52
C THR A 53 -8.44 -12.97 -13.84
N VAL A 54 -8.48 -14.03 -14.65
CA VAL A 54 -9.08 -14.04 -15.99
C VAL A 54 -10.56 -13.65 -15.89
N GLN A 55 -10.97 -12.61 -16.61
CA GLN A 55 -12.38 -12.27 -16.72
C GLN A 55 -13.11 -13.41 -17.43
N SER A 56 -14.12 -13.96 -16.77
CA SER A 56 -14.99 -14.95 -17.39
C SER A 56 -15.78 -14.32 -18.54
N THR A 57 -15.54 -14.76 -19.76
CA THR A 57 -16.22 -14.27 -20.97
C THR A 57 -17.61 -14.89 -21.17
N ASN A 58 -18.00 -15.85 -20.32
CA ASN A 58 -19.31 -16.51 -20.40
C ASN A 58 -19.93 -16.66 -19.01
N LYS A 59 -21.24 -16.36 -18.89
CA LYS A 59 -22.01 -16.50 -17.64
C LYS A 59 -22.02 -17.93 -17.05
N SER A 60 -21.68 -18.93 -17.86
CA SER A 60 -21.54 -20.33 -17.44
C SER A 60 -20.18 -20.64 -16.80
N HIS A 61 -19.21 -19.74 -16.91
CA HIS A 61 -17.95 -19.84 -16.19
C HIS A 61 -18.10 -19.11 -14.86
N LEU A 62 -18.31 -19.86 -13.80
CA LEU A 62 -18.35 -19.39 -12.41
C LEU A 62 -16.96 -18.86 -11.98
N GLY A 63 -16.57 -17.74 -12.53
CA GLY A 63 -15.47 -16.93 -12.01
C GLY A 63 -16.03 -16.08 -10.86
N ASN A 64 -15.59 -16.35 -9.66
CA ASN A 64 -15.93 -15.51 -8.52
C ASN A 64 -15.23 -14.16 -8.72
N ILE A 65 -15.95 -13.17 -9.27
CA ILE A 65 -15.46 -11.80 -9.39
C ILE A 65 -15.60 -11.21 -7.98
N ALA A 66 -14.60 -11.46 -7.14
CA ALA A 66 -14.48 -10.71 -5.90
C ALA A 66 -14.25 -9.23 -6.23
N PRO A 67 -14.94 -8.30 -5.58
CA PRO A 67 -14.68 -6.88 -5.77
C PRO A 67 -13.22 -6.60 -5.44
N THR A 68 -12.52 -5.92 -6.34
CA THR A 68 -11.11 -5.55 -6.19
C THR A 68 -10.99 -4.45 -5.14
N SER A 69 -11.19 -4.78 -3.88
CA SER A 69 -10.88 -3.90 -2.78
C SER A 69 -9.47 -4.22 -2.30
N ILE A 70 -8.54 -3.30 -2.53
CA ILE A 70 -7.21 -3.38 -1.96
C ILE A 70 -7.33 -3.01 -0.49
N ASP A 71 -7.48 -4.01 0.37
CA ASP A 71 -7.46 -3.82 1.82
C ASP A 71 -6.19 -4.48 2.38
N PRO A 72 -5.12 -3.69 2.60
CA PRO A 72 -3.87 -4.24 3.09
C PRO A 72 -4.04 -4.77 4.50
N GLN A 73 -3.59 -5.98 4.72
CA GLN A 73 -3.53 -6.57 6.05
C GLN A 73 -2.58 -5.77 6.94
N ILE A 74 -3.13 -5.15 7.98
CA ILE A 74 -2.36 -4.44 8.99
C ILE A 74 -1.95 -5.45 10.05
N ALA A 75 -0.63 -5.68 10.19
CA ALA A 75 -0.07 -6.57 11.19
C ALA A 75 0.54 -5.78 12.35
N PHE A 76 0.42 -6.30 13.55
CA PHE A 76 1.16 -5.77 14.70
C PHE A 76 2.62 -6.18 14.61
N ARG A 77 3.52 -5.25 14.90
CA ARG A 77 4.94 -5.57 15.03
C ARG A 77 5.20 -6.38 16.30
N PRO A 78 6.15 -7.33 16.26
CA PRO A 78 6.55 -8.06 17.45
C PRO A 78 7.07 -7.10 18.52
N VAL A 79 6.69 -7.36 19.77
CA VAL A 79 7.07 -6.54 20.94
C VAL A 79 8.59 -6.59 21.11
N SER A 80 9.24 -5.43 21.11
CA SER A 80 10.60 -5.31 21.66
C SER A 80 10.54 -5.53 23.17
N LYS A 81 11.38 -6.45 23.69
CA LYS A 81 11.28 -6.99 25.06
C LYS A 81 11.52 -5.99 26.21
N ASN A 82 11.78 -4.72 25.94
CA ASN A 82 12.32 -3.77 26.92
C ASN A 82 11.46 -2.55 27.22
N ALA A 83 10.21 -2.48 26.78
CA ALA A 83 9.36 -1.33 27.10
C ALA A 83 8.64 -1.52 28.44
N MET A 84 9.00 -0.73 29.46
CA MET A 84 8.36 -0.74 30.78
C MET A 84 6.87 -0.38 30.73
N ASP A 85 6.47 0.44 29.77
CA ASP A 85 5.09 0.90 29.54
C ASP A 85 4.31 0.04 28.54
N ARG A 86 4.89 -1.06 28.07
CA ARG A 86 4.35 -1.94 27.01
C ARG A 86 4.11 -1.26 25.66
N ASN A 87 4.67 -0.07 25.44
CA ASN A 87 4.66 0.57 24.13
C ASN A 87 5.73 -0.08 23.26
N THR A 88 5.34 -0.51 22.05
CA THR A 88 6.25 -1.19 21.11
C THR A 88 6.79 -0.28 20.02
N VAL A 89 6.51 1.02 20.09
CA VAL A 89 6.97 2.03 19.12
C VAL A 89 8.43 2.37 19.41
N ASP A 90 9.29 2.14 18.42
CA ASP A 90 10.63 2.71 18.36
C ASP A 90 10.60 3.96 17.46
N LEU A 91 10.66 5.13 18.06
CA LEU A 91 10.46 6.40 17.38
C LEU A 91 11.50 6.66 16.27
N ASP A 92 12.76 6.25 16.49
CA ASP A 92 13.82 6.42 15.51
C ASP A 92 13.61 5.50 14.30
N GLN A 93 13.21 4.26 14.57
CA GLN A 93 12.84 3.30 13.52
C GLN A 93 11.61 3.76 12.74
N GLU A 94 10.58 4.28 13.43
CA GLU A 94 9.37 4.79 12.77
C GLU A 94 9.67 5.99 11.87
N ARG A 95 10.46 6.94 12.34
CA ARG A 95 10.88 8.11 11.55
C ARG A 95 11.71 7.71 10.33
N ALA A 96 12.64 6.78 10.49
CA ALA A 96 13.43 6.25 9.37
C ALA A 96 12.52 5.54 8.35
N SER A 97 11.59 4.71 8.81
CA SER A 97 10.63 4.00 7.96
C SER A 97 9.68 4.96 7.25
N PHE A 98 9.20 5.99 7.94
CA PHE A 98 8.34 7.03 7.38
C PHE A 98 9.06 7.80 6.27
N THR A 99 10.29 8.25 6.53
CA THR A 99 11.10 8.97 5.54
C THR A 99 11.40 8.11 4.32
N ALA A 100 11.81 6.87 4.53
CA ALA A 100 12.08 5.93 3.43
C ALA A 100 10.81 5.66 2.60
N ASN A 101 9.65 5.49 3.27
CA ASN A 101 8.39 5.30 2.58
C ASN A 101 7.94 6.56 1.84
N ALA A 102 8.15 7.76 2.40
CA ALA A 102 7.84 9.03 1.75
C ALA A 102 8.62 9.22 0.44
N ILE A 103 9.92 8.91 0.44
CA ILE A 103 10.75 8.97 -0.76
C ILE A 103 10.24 8.00 -1.83
N ARG A 104 9.91 6.76 -1.43
CA ARG A 104 9.37 5.76 -2.35
C ARG A 104 7.97 6.15 -2.87
N THR A 105 7.15 6.81 -2.05
CA THR A 105 5.84 7.33 -2.46
C THR A 105 6.01 8.42 -3.50
N GLN A 106 6.94 9.36 -3.28
CA GLN A 106 7.23 10.41 -4.25
C GLN A 106 7.71 9.85 -5.59
N PHE A 107 8.56 8.82 -5.54
CA PHE A 107 9.00 8.13 -6.77
C PHE A 107 7.82 7.46 -7.49
N ALA A 108 6.96 6.75 -6.76
CA ALA A 108 5.78 6.09 -7.34
C ALA A 108 4.78 7.12 -7.93
N MET A 109 4.61 8.27 -7.29
CA MET A 109 3.79 9.36 -7.82
C MET A 109 4.34 9.90 -9.15
N ASN A 110 5.65 10.15 -9.22
CA ASN A 110 6.29 10.64 -10.44
C ASN A 110 6.11 9.62 -11.57
N GLN A 111 6.33 8.34 -11.28
CA GLN A 111 6.16 7.27 -12.26
C GLN A 111 4.71 7.17 -12.77
N ALA A 112 3.72 7.28 -11.90
CA ALA A 112 2.31 7.28 -12.29
C ALA A 112 1.96 8.50 -13.17
N VAL A 113 2.48 9.69 -12.83
CA VAL A 113 2.26 10.91 -13.63
C VAL A 113 2.89 10.78 -15.02
N ASP A 114 4.12 10.29 -15.12
CA ASP A 114 4.83 10.12 -16.40
C ASP A 114 4.03 9.18 -17.32
N GLU A 115 3.48 8.11 -16.79
CA GLU A 115 2.67 7.16 -17.56
C GLU A 115 1.35 7.77 -18.07
N TYR A 116 0.67 8.59 -17.24
CA TYR A 116 -0.53 9.31 -17.69
C TYR A 116 -0.22 10.34 -18.78
N VAL A 117 0.92 11.03 -18.67
CA VAL A 117 1.37 12.00 -19.68
C VAL A 117 1.69 11.28 -21.00
N GLU A 118 2.38 10.14 -20.94
CA GLU A 118 2.72 9.34 -22.12
C GLU A 118 1.44 8.82 -22.82
N MET A 119 0.48 8.31 -22.06
CA MET A 119 -0.81 7.87 -22.58
C MET A 119 -1.57 9.02 -23.26
N GLY A 120 -1.60 10.21 -22.65
CA GLY A 120 -2.19 11.40 -23.24
C GLY A 120 -1.54 11.82 -24.55
N GLN A 121 -0.19 11.72 -24.63
CA GLN A 121 0.55 11.99 -25.88
C GLN A 121 0.26 10.95 -26.98
N MET A 122 0.12 9.68 -26.63
CA MET A 122 -0.26 8.64 -27.59
C MET A 122 -1.65 8.90 -28.16
N LEU A 123 -2.63 9.22 -27.31
CA LEU A 123 -3.99 9.52 -27.74
C LEU A 123 -4.05 10.75 -28.65
N SER A 124 -3.26 11.78 -28.37
CA SER A 124 -3.21 13.00 -29.20
C SER A 124 -2.61 12.78 -30.60
N LYS A 125 -1.87 11.70 -30.80
CA LYS A 125 -1.29 11.34 -32.11
C LYS A 125 -2.25 10.48 -32.95
N LEU A 126 -3.34 9.99 -32.35
CA LEU A 126 -4.34 9.15 -33.02
C LEU A 126 -5.52 9.97 -33.58
N VAL A 127 -5.57 11.27 -33.27
CA VAL A 127 -6.53 12.25 -33.75
C VAL A 127 -5.86 13.19 -34.74
#